data_8a717b62e1b3d3eb5f10676857f37daa
#
_entry.id   8a717b62e1b3d3eb5f10676857f37daa
#
_cell.length_a   1.000
_cell.length_b   1.000
_cell.length_c   1.000
_cell.angle_alpha   90.00
_cell.angle_beta   90.00
_cell.angle_gamma   90.00
#
_symmetry.space_group_name_H-M   'P 1'
#
loop_
_entity.id
_entity.type
_entity.pdbx_description
1 polymer ?
#
loop_
_entity_poly.entity_id
_entity_poly.type
_entity_poly.pdbx_seq_one_letter_code
_entity_poly.pdbx_strand_id
1 'polypeptide(L)'
;LLQQAQDGHEYKYVAIDTVDKIHDWAEKTVCTEEGVKAVADLAFGKGFALVREKVLNTINILKEIFPHVIIIGHRKWAKAVVDSKAIVEPESLDLTGKLKNMLMADCDAIGYVYRDEEKGDLMVSFKANEALEAGSRSPHLKGKDMKLTWNNIYKKEGK
;
A
#
# COMPACT_ATOMS: atom_id res chain seq x y z
N LEU A 1 -1.50 -10.43 18.32
CA LEU A 1 -1.38 -9.00 17.97
C LEU A 1 -2.66 -8.24 18.23
N LEU A 2 -3.82 -8.61 17.64
CA LEU A 2 -5.10 -7.91 17.86
C LEU A 2 -5.56 -7.99 19.33
N GLN A 3 -5.35 -9.12 19.99
CA GLN A 3 -5.71 -9.31 21.39
C GLN A 3 -4.81 -8.51 22.34
N GLN A 4 -3.51 -8.41 22.03
CA GLN A 4 -2.56 -7.54 22.77
C GLN A 4 -2.83 -6.05 22.56
N ALA A 5 -3.39 -5.67 21.43
CA ALA A 5 -3.74 -4.31 21.11
C ALA A 5 -5.01 -3.84 21.86
N GLN A 6 -5.92 -4.77 22.19
CA GLN A 6 -7.12 -4.48 23.00
C GLN A 6 -6.82 -4.28 24.49
N ASP A 7 -5.70 -4.84 24.98
CA ASP A 7 -5.30 -4.77 26.41
C ASP A 7 -4.55 -3.47 26.79
N GLY A 8 -4.48 -2.50 25.87
CA GLY A 8 -3.81 -1.22 26.04
C GLY A 8 -2.31 -1.32 25.69
N HIS A 9 -1.88 -0.61 24.67
CA HIS A 9 -0.47 -0.54 24.24
C HIS A 9 -0.03 0.91 24.08
N GLU A 10 1.27 1.15 24.23
CA GLU A 10 1.88 2.46 24.01
C GLU A 10 2.34 2.71 22.56
N TYR A 11 2.11 1.74 21.65
CA TYR A 11 2.55 1.85 20.26
C TYR A 11 1.66 2.85 19.50
N LYS A 12 2.31 3.83 18.88
CA LYS A 12 1.65 4.84 18.02
C LYS A 12 1.64 4.44 16.55
N TYR A 13 2.52 3.54 16.16
CA TYR A 13 2.73 3.14 14.77
C TYR A 13 2.66 1.63 14.61
N VAL A 14 2.04 1.19 13.53
CA VAL A 14 2.11 -0.18 13.05
C VAL A 14 2.56 -0.18 11.59
N ALA A 15 3.45 -1.09 11.22
CA ALA A 15 3.88 -1.28 9.84
C ALA A 15 3.41 -2.64 9.32
N ILE A 16 2.81 -2.64 8.13
CA ILE A 16 2.45 -3.83 7.37
C ILE A 16 3.55 -4.05 6.34
N ASP A 17 4.32 -5.13 6.50
CA ASP A 17 5.40 -5.51 5.58
C ASP A 17 5.19 -6.98 5.14
N THR A 18 4.54 -7.20 4.02
CA THR A 18 3.99 -6.28 3.02
C THR A 18 2.49 -6.52 2.81
N VAL A 19 1.77 -5.54 2.25
CA VAL A 19 0.32 -5.65 2.02
C VAL A 19 -0.04 -6.74 1.00
N ASP A 20 0.83 -7.03 0.06
CA ASP A 20 0.67 -8.13 -0.89
C ASP A 20 0.63 -9.49 -0.18
N LYS A 21 1.32 -9.66 0.95
CA LYS A 21 1.19 -10.88 1.79
C LYS A 21 -0.16 -10.99 2.47
N ILE A 22 -0.73 -9.88 2.91
CA ILE A 22 -2.11 -9.87 3.42
C ILE A 22 -3.09 -10.27 2.32
N HIS A 23 -2.87 -9.78 1.10
CA HIS A 23 -3.66 -10.17 -0.07
C HIS A 23 -3.58 -11.68 -0.34
N ASP A 24 -2.38 -12.26 -0.38
CA ASP A 24 -2.18 -13.71 -0.55
C ASP A 24 -2.91 -14.54 0.52
N TRP A 25 -2.87 -14.09 1.77
CA TRP A 25 -3.59 -14.75 2.87
C TRP A 25 -5.10 -14.62 2.72
N ALA A 26 -5.59 -13.47 2.31
CA ALA A 26 -7.01 -13.25 2.06
C ALA A 26 -7.53 -14.15 0.94
N GLU A 27 -6.77 -14.33 -0.14
CA GLU A 27 -7.12 -15.27 -1.22
C GLU A 27 -7.24 -16.70 -0.72
N LYS A 28 -6.24 -17.18 0.02
CA LYS A 28 -6.26 -18.53 0.60
C LYS A 28 -7.44 -18.73 1.55
N THR A 29 -7.74 -17.71 2.36
CA THR A 29 -8.86 -17.76 3.30
C THR A 29 -10.19 -17.84 2.55
N VAL A 30 -10.40 -17.01 1.53
CA VAL A 30 -11.61 -17.04 0.70
C VAL A 30 -11.75 -18.40 0.00
N CYS A 31 -10.67 -18.93 -0.58
CA CYS A 31 -10.71 -20.25 -1.22
C CYS A 31 -11.13 -21.36 -0.24
N THR A 32 -10.62 -21.29 0.99
CA THR A 32 -10.95 -22.27 2.04
C THR A 32 -12.42 -22.15 2.48
N GLU A 33 -12.89 -20.93 2.74
CA GLU A 33 -14.25 -20.65 3.21
C GLU A 33 -15.32 -20.99 2.16
N GLU A 34 -15.03 -20.72 0.88
CA GLU A 34 -15.96 -20.96 -0.23
C GLU A 34 -15.79 -22.36 -0.87
N GLY A 35 -14.81 -23.15 -0.41
CA GLY A 35 -14.56 -24.52 -0.90
C GLY A 35 -14.09 -24.58 -2.36
N VAL A 36 -13.39 -23.57 -2.85
CA VAL A 36 -12.90 -23.45 -4.24
C VAL A 36 -11.37 -23.56 -4.30
N LYS A 37 -10.83 -23.90 -5.48
CA LYS A 37 -9.36 -23.96 -5.67
C LYS A 37 -8.75 -22.60 -5.96
N ALA A 38 -9.49 -21.72 -6.60
CA ALA A 38 -9.07 -20.36 -6.91
C ALA A 38 -10.24 -19.39 -6.76
N VAL A 39 -9.95 -18.14 -6.37
CA VAL A 39 -10.99 -17.09 -6.25
C VAL A 39 -11.72 -16.79 -7.58
N ALA A 40 -11.04 -17.07 -8.70
CA ALA A 40 -11.63 -16.95 -10.04
C ALA A 40 -12.73 -17.98 -10.32
N ASP A 41 -12.78 -19.08 -9.58
CA ASP A 41 -13.81 -20.12 -9.73
C ASP A 41 -15.19 -19.64 -9.24
N LEU A 42 -15.21 -18.56 -8.45
CA LEU A 42 -16.44 -17.95 -7.97
C LEU A 42 -17.06 -17.05 -9.04
N ALA A 43 -18.34 -17.28 -9.32
CA ALA A 43 -19.08 -16.59 -10.37
C ALA A 43 -19.10 -15.06 -10.18
N PHE A 44 -19.17 -14.34 -11.28
CA PHE A 44 -19.36 -12.89 -11.34
C PHE A 44 -18.33 -12.06 -10.55
N GLY A 45 -17.12 -12.57 -10.37
CA GLY A 45 -16.06 -11.87 -9.64
C GLY A 45 -16.26 -11.79 -8.12
N LYS A 46 -17.18 -12.59 -7.55
CA LYS A 46 -17.45 -12.67 -6.11
C LYS A 46 -16.17 -12.91 -5.31
N GLY A 47 -15.30 -13.82 -5.76
CA GLY A 47 -14.05 -14.14 -5.07
C GLY A 47 -13.13 -12.94 -4.89
N PHE A 48 -12.92 -12.15 -5.95
CA PHE A 48 -12.11 -10.94 -5.87
C PHE A 48 -12.75 -9.85 -4.98
N ALA A 49 -14.08 -9.81 -4.90
CA ALA A 49 -14.78 -8.89 -4.00
C ALA A 49 -14.55 -9.29 -2.54
N LEU A 50 -14.64 -10.57 -2.21
CA LEU A 50 -14.41 -11.11 -0.86
C LEU A 50 -12.95 -10.90 -0.41
N VAL A 51 -11.98 -11.17 -1.28
CA VAL A 51 -10.56 -10.92 -0.99
C VAL A 51 -10.33 -9.45 -0.66
N ARG A 52 -10.85 -8.55 -1.49
CA ARG A 52 -10.75 -7.11 -1.29
C ARG A 52 -11.34 -6.68 0.05
N GLU A 53 -12.52 -7.19 0.39
CA GLU A 53 -13.19 -6.93 1.66
C GLU A 53 -12.33 -7.37 2.85
N LYS A 54 -11.78 -8.59 2.82
CA LYS A 54 -10.91 -9.11 3.89
C LYS A 54 -9.65 -8.25 4.08
N VAL A 55 -9.00 -7.84 3.00
CA VAL A 55 -7.80 -6.98 3.08
C VAL A 55 -8.16 -5.62 3.69
N LEU A 56 -9.21 -4.97 3.19
CA LEU A 56 -9.64 -3.66 3.69
C LEU A 56 -10.09 -3.72 5.15
N ASN A 57 -10.83 -4.75 5.54
CA ASN A 57 -11.25 -4.94 6.93
C ASN A 57 -10.04 -5.11 7.86
N THR A 58 -9.03 -5.88 7.45
CA THR A 58 -7.79 -6.03 8.23
C THR A 58 -7.10 -4.69 8.45
N ILE A 59 -6.98 -3.87 7.40
CA ILE A 59 -6.36 -2.55 7.50
C ILE A 59 -7.21 -1.60 8.35
N ASN A 60 -8.53 -1.62 8.20
CA ASN A 60 -9.43 -0.78 9.00
C ASN A 60 -9.35 -1.11 10.49
N ILE A 61 -9.29 -2.39 10.87
CA ILE A 61 -9.08 -2.80 12.26
C ILE A 61 -7.75 -2.23 12.81
N LEU A 62 -6.68 -2.27 12.00
CA LEU A 62 -5.40 -1.67 12.43
C LEU A 62 -5.49 -0.15 12.59
N LYS A 63 -6.25 0.54 11.72
CA LYS A 63 -6.49 1.99 11.82
C LYS A 63 -7.32 2.39 13.06
N GLU A 64 -8.20 1.50 13.54
CA GLU A 64 -8.95 1.73 14.80
C GLU A 64 -8.06 1.57 16.02
N ILE A 65 -7.02 0.72 15.95
CA ILE A 65 -6.13 0.42 17.05
C ILE A 65 -4.95 1.38 17.13
N PHE A 66 -4.37 1.73 15.98
CA PHE A 66 -3.13 2.49 15.90
C PHE A 66 -3.34 3.86 15.26
N PRO A 67 -2.86 4.95 15.89
CA PRO A 67 -2.94 6.30 15.32
C PRO A 67 -2.29 6.43 13.94
N HIS A 68 -1.25 5.63 13.67
CA HIS A 68 -0.52 5.66 12.40
C HIS A 68 -0.31 4.25 11.85
N VAL A 69 -0.78 4.02 10.64
CA VAL A 69 -0.59 2.76 9.90
C VAL A 69 0.31 3.00 8.70
N ILE A 70 1.43 2.29 8.64
CA ILE A 70 2.38 2.33 7.54
C ILE A 70 2.16 1.08 6.70
N ILE A 71 1.84 1.26 5.43
CA ILE A 71 1.61 0.15 4.50
C ILE A 71 2.78 0.10 3.54
N ILE A 72 3.51 -1.01 3.55
CA ILE A 72 4.60 -1.29 2.62
C ILE A 72 4.10 -2.29 1.59
N GLY A 73 4.40 -2.07 0.33
CA GLY A 73 4.07 -2.99 -0.75
C GLY A 73 5.07 -2.91 -1.88
N HIS A 74 5.12 -3.95 -2.70
CA HIS A 74 5.98 -3.99 -3.86
C HIS A 74 5.39 -3.16 -4.99
N ARG A 75 6.27 -2.63 -5.84
CA ARG A 75 5.86 -1.96 -7.07
C ARG A 75 5.65 -2.95 -8.19
N LYS A 76 4.69 -2.68 -9.03
CA LYS A 76 4.52 -3.33 -10.31
C LYS A 76 5.26 -2.54 -11.37
N TRP A 77 6.11 -3.24 -12.14
CA TRP A 77 6.79 -2.64 -13.27
C TRP A 77 5.78 -2.32 -14.38
N ALA A 78 5.86 -1.11 -14.94
CA ALA A 78 5.10 -0.76 -16.12
C ALA A 78 5.46 -1.74 -17.25
N LYS A 79 4.46 -2.45 -17.79
CA LYS A 79 4.68 -3.24 -19.00
C LYS A 79 4.71 -2.26 -20.17
N ALA A 80 5.85 -2.11 -20.82
CA ALA A 80 5.90 -1.49 -22.13
C ALA A 80 5.12 -2.39 -23.09
N VAL A 81 3.93 -1.98 -23.50
CA VAL A 81 3.21 -2.63 -24.60
C VAL A 81 3.83 -2.14 -25.90
N VAL A 82 4.56 -3.03 -26.56
CA VAL A 82 5.12 -2.82 -27.88
C VAL A 82 4.00 -3.00 -28.90
N ASP A 83 3.28 -1.95 -29.20
CA ASP A 83 2.62 -1.73 -30.49
C ASP A 83 2.30 -0.25 -30.62
N SER A 84 3.05 0.43 -31.46
CA SER A 84 2.89 1.75 -32.10
C SER A 84 2.15 2.91 -31.38
N LYS A 85 1.58 2.71 -30.20
CA LYS A 85 1.15 3.73 -29.25
C LYS A 85 1.47 3.23 -27.84
N ALA A 86 2.63 3.63 -27.33
CA ALA A 86 3.07 3.29 -25.98
C ALA A 86 2.10 3.89 -24.96
N ILE A 87 1.20 3.08 -24.41
CA ILE A 87 0.50 3.40 -23.19
C ILE A 87 1.48 3.04 -22.07
N VAL A 88 2.15 4.05 -21.53
CA VAL A 88 2.99 3.89 -20.33
C VAL A 88 2.04 3.82 -19.15
N GLU A 89 1.81 2.61 -18.63
CA GLU A 89 1.15 2.48 -17.34
C GLU A 89 2.10 3.01 -16.24
N PRO A 90 1.64 3.89 -15.35
CA PRO A 90 2.50 4.38 -14.27
C PRO A 90 2.93 3.25 -13.34
N GLU A 91 4.15 3.34 -12.82
CA GLU A 91 4.59 2.46 -11.73
C GLU A 91 3.70 2.65 -10.52
N SER A 92 3.16 1.56 -10.02
CA SER A 92 2.17 1.58 -8.96
C SER A 92 2.33 0.37 -8.03
N LEU A 93 1.55 0.35 -6.96
CA LEU A 93 1.49 -0.77 -6.03
C LEU A 93 1.03 -2.05 -6.75
N ASP A 94 1.74 -3.17 -6.52
CA ASP A 94 1.42 -4.48 -7.12
C ASP A 94 0.24 -5.16 -6.40
N LEU A 95 -0.91 -4.58 -6.58
CA LEU A 95 -2.20 -5.12 -6.15
C LEU A 95 -3.21 -5.09 -7.29
N THR A 96 -4.27 -5.89 -7.19
CA THR A 96 -5.37 -5.87 -8.16
C THR A 96 -6.04 -4.50 -8.23
N GLY A 97 -6.35 -4.01 -9.43
CA GLY A 97 -6.68 -2.61 -9.72
C GLY A 97 -7.65 -1.93 -8.76
N LYS A 98 -8.82 -2.52 -8.47
CA LYS A 98 -9.80 -1.89 -7.58
C LYS A 98 -9.32 -1.80 -6.12
N LEU A 99 -8.65 -2.84 -5.62
CA LEU A 99 -8.08 -2.83 -4.26
C LEU A 99 -6.99 -1.78 -4.15
N LYS A 100 -6.04 -1.74 -5.11
CA LYS A 100 -5.00 -0.73 -5.19
C LYS A 100 -5.59 0.69 -5.07
N ASN A 101 -6.55 1.01 -5.93
CA ASN A 101 -7.15 2.33 -5.97
C ASN A 101 -7.83 2.72 -4.65
N MET A 102 -8.52 1.78 -4.00
CA MET A 102 -9.16 2.04 -2.71
C MET A 102 -8.15 2.30 -1.61
N LEU A 103 -7.07 1.51 -1.52
CA LEU A 103 -6.01 1.72 -0.54
C LEU A 103 -5.29 3.05 -0.75
N MET A 104 -4.92 3.35 -2.00
CA MET A 104 -4.22 4.59 -2.31
C MET A 104 -5.08 5.84 -2.05
N ALA A 105 -6.38 5.77 -2.33
CA ALA A 105 -7.31 6.88 -2.06
C ALA A 105 -7.46 7.16 -0.56
N ASP A 106 -7.28 6.15 0.29
CA ASP A 106 -7.43 6.24 1.74
C ASP A 106 -6.12 6.67 2.46
N CYS A 107 -4.99 6.66 1.78
CA CYS A 107 -3.70 7.08 2.33
C CYS A 107 -3.56 8.61 2.37
N ASP A 108 -2.97 9.16 3.45
CA ASP A 108 -2.59 10.58 3.54
C ASP A 108 -1.33 10.89 2.71
N ALA A 109 -0.46 9.91 2.53
CA ALA A 109 0.74 10.02 1.73
C ALA A 109 1.08 8.69 1.06
N ILE A 110 1.52 8.76 -0.19
CA ILE A 110 2.01 7.64 -0.99
C ILE A 110 3.41 7.99 -1.42
N GLY A 111 4.39 7.31 -0.84
CA GLY A 111 5.80 7.53 -1.09
C GLY A 111 6.38 6.43 -1.97
N TYR A 112 7.06 6.81 -3.04
CA TYR A 112 7.85 5.91 -3.86
C TYR A 112 9.28 5.85 -3.33
N VAL A 113 9.69 4.68 -2.85
CA VAL A 113 11.01 4.47 -2.27
C VAL A 113 11.96 3.94 -3.33
N TYR A 114 13.12 4.58 -3.45
CA TYR A 114 14.15 4.21 -4.40
C TYR A 114 15.55 4.47 -3.84
N ARG A 115 16.57 3.90 -4.49
CA ARG A 115 17.96 4.15 -4.13
C ARG A 115 18.56 5.15 -5.11
N ASP A 116 19.15 6.21 -4.57
CA ASP A 116 19.91 7.18 -5.36
C ASP A 116 21.14 6.48 -5.99
N GLU A 117 21.29 6.58 -7.30
CA GLU A 117 22.32 5.85 -8.05
C GLU A 117 23.73 6.39 -7.78
N GLU A 118 23.85 7.70 -7.52
CA GLU A 118 25.15 8.33 -7.30
C GLU A 118 25.63 8.17 -5.86
N LYS A 119 24.76 8.36 -4.89
CA LYS A 119 25.08 8.40 -3.45
C LYS A 119 24.77 7.09 -2.72
N GLY A 120 23.98 6.20 -3.34
CA GLY A 120 23.51 4.98 -2.71
C GLY A 120 22.50 5.20 -1.56
N ASP A 121 22.10 6.43 -1.30
CA ASP A 121 21.15 6.78 -0.25
C ASP A 121 19.75 6.24 -0.56
N LEU A 122 19.02 5.86 0.49
CA LEU A 122 17.62 5.49 0.36
C LEU A 122 16.76 6.76 0.34
N MET A 123 16.03 6.96 -0.74
CA MET A 123 15.24 8.14 -1.02
C MET A 123 13.75 7.80 -1.06
N VAL A 124 12.91 8.80 -0.85
CA VAL A 124 11.46 8.71 -1.05
C VAL A 124 10.96 9.91 -1.85
N SER A 125 10.14 9.63 -2.86
CA SER A 125 9.46 10.64 -3.66
C SER A 125 7.96 10.70 -3.32
N PHE A 126 7.45 11.89 -3.10
CA PHE A 126 6.03 12.22 -3.01
C PHE A 126 5.56 13.05 -4.21
N LYS A 127 6.29 12.96 -5.33
CA LYS A 127 5.95 13.61 -6.59
C LYS A 127 5.15 12.67 -7.48
N ALA A 128 3.90 13.04 -7.76
CA ALA A 128 3.13 12.37 -8.80
C ALA A 128 3.56 12.85 -10.18
N ASN A 129 3.64 11.93 -11.14
CA ASN A 129 3.80 12.24 -12.54
C ASN A 129 3.12 11.15 -13.40
N GLU A 130 3.19 11.27 -14.74
CA GLU A 130 2.57 10.31 -15.65
C GLU A 130 3.12 8.87 -15.50
N ALA A 131 4.34 8.71 -14.97
CA ALA A 131 5.02 7.43 -14.80
C ALA A 131 4.98 6.90 -13.36
N LEU A 132 4.47 7.65 -12.38
CA LEU A 132 4.56 7.30 -10.97
C LEU A 132 3.32 7.75 -10.18
N GLU A 133 2.64 6.77 -9.57
CA GLU A 133 1.56 7.02 -8.61
C GLU A 133 2.13 7.30 -7.21
N ALA A 134 2.39 8.57 -6.91
CA ALA A 134 2.85 9.04 -5.60
C ALA A 134 2.13 10.34 -5.22
N GLY A 135 2.27 10.80 -3.99
CA GLY A 135 1.69 12.07 -3.57
C GLY A 135 1.51 12.19 -2.06
N SER A 136 1.09 13.35 -1.59
CA SER A 136 0.76 13.55 -0.19
C SER A 136 -0.23 14.70 0.00
N ARG A 137 -1.14 14.52 0.97
CA ARG A 137 -2.00 15.58 1.50
C ARG A 137 -1.23 16.47 2.49
N SER A 138 -0.17 15.95 3.11
CA SER A 138 0.67 16.68 4.06
C SER A 138 1.55 17.71 3.37
N PRO A 139 1.46 19.04 3.71
CA PRO A 139 2.23 20.08 3.03
C PRO A 139 3.74 19.91 3.12
N HIS A 140 4.26 19.28 4.18
CA HIS A 140 5.69 19.07 4.35
C HIS A 140 6.26 17.96 3.46
N LEU A 141 5.43 17.07 2.92
CA LEU A 141 5.81 15.98 2.02
C LEU A 141 5.44 16.27 0.56
N LYS A 142 4.33 16.98 0.33
CA LYS A 142 3.74 17.19 -0.99
C LYS A 142 4.75 17.70 -2.02
N GLY A 143 4.90 16.95 -3.11
CA GLY A 143 5.74 17.32 -4.24
C GLY A 143 7.25 17.31 -3.96
N LYS A 144 7.72 16.57 -2.97
CA LYS A 144 9.13 16.54 -2.56
C LYS A 144 9.77 15.19 -2.77
N ASP A 145 11.08 15.23 -3.08
CA ASP A 145 12.00 14.11 -2.92
C ASP A 145 12.87 14.38 -1.71
N MET A 146 13.12 13.36 -0.91
CA MET A 146 13.94 13.51 0.28
C MET A 146 14.58 12.18 0.68
N LYS A 147 15.65 12.25 1.48
CA LYS A 147 16.24 11.07 2.10
C LYS A 147 15.20 10.40 3.00
N LEU A 148 15.01 9.09 2.85
CA LEU A 148 14.08 8.33 3.66
C LEU A 148 14.64 8.18 5.09
N THR A 149 14.18 9.04 5.96
CA THR A 149 14.46 8.99 7.39
C THR A 149 13.18 9.24 8.17
N TRP A 150 13.11 8.72 9.39
CA TRP A 150 11.96 8.92 10.24
C TRP A 150 11.62 10.42 10.43
N ASN A 151 12.62 11.23 10.73
CA ASN A 151 12.43 12.66 10.99
C ASN A 151 12.02 13.47 9.75
N ASN A 152 12.30 12.98 8.55
CA ASN A 152 11.85 13.63 7.31
C ASN A 152 10.38 13.34 7.01
N ILE A 153 9.93 12.12 7.34
CA ILE A 153 8.55 11.67 7.10
C ILE A 153 7.64 12.16 8.23
N TYR A 154 8.03 11.92 9.48
CA TYR A 154 7.26 12.29 10.67
C TYR A 154 7.93 13.44 11.38
N LYS A 155 7.42 14.65 11.20
CA LYS A 155 7.89 15.81 11.96
C LYS A 155 7.55 15.56 13.43
N LYS A 156 8.51 15.84 14.32
CA LYS A 156 8.20 15.96 15.74
C LYS A 156 7.15 17.06 15.88
N GLU A 157 5.98 16.71 16.42
CA GLU A 157 5.03 17.72 16.87
C GLU A 157 5.81 18.65 17.81
N GLY A 158 5.88 19.93 17.45
CA GLY A 158 6.51 20.94 18.27
C GLY A 158 5.84 20.98 19.65
N LYS A 159 6.65 20.95 20.68
CA LYS A 159 6.22 21.24 22.05
C LYS A 159 5.73 22.66 22.14
#